data_82dfe575f1d8f858f684703c2e99b30c
#
_entry.id   82dfe575f1d8f858f684703c2e99b30c
#
_cell.length_a   1.000
_cell.length_b   1.000
_cell.length_c   1.000
_cell.angle_alpha   90.00
_cell.angle_beta   90.00
_cell.angle_gamma   90.00
#
_symmetry.space_group_name_H-M   'P 1'
#
loop_
_entity.id
_entity.type
_entity.pdbx_description
1 polymer ?
#
loop_
_entity_poly.entity_id
_entity_poly.type
_entity_poly.pdbx_seq_one_letter_code
_entity_poly.pdbx_strand_id
1 'polypeptide(L)'
;MKPATPPRTPYPLLLAVLCSLNAGGLFASDINLPGVPATAHALGTPVASVQWTFSAFMIGIAVSQAVYGPVSDAYGRKHVIVSGLGLFVVASLVCAAAPTVEVFGAGRLLQALGAGSGMVLGRAVISDLYQEKDAARMFATVMPIVGVSPSVAPLVGGYLTTYVSWRAPFVVTALIGLATLVVMVTSIPESLPPERRSKHLGATLRNYPRLLTRPLFWAYTLNLAVAYGGYFGYLAASPLIFEKMGLATETTSYCYITVSIAYVAGNLTSRALVRKRPVNQLLWAGHGFFLLGALMMLGLGLSGAGAPWGLLVLVFMPVMTYGNGFLLPLSMSAGVTTFRTTAGAASGLMGALQLLAASVGIFLSSRLPAGDLYALGWFVLGAAGVGTAAFALFLSLAARGDANGGASGDARGGGEGEGVRPSAPPKTTVARG
;
A
#
# COMPACT_ATOMS: atom_id res chain seq x y z
N MET A 1 25.13 4.27 -21.90
CA MET A 1 24.62 5.36 -21.06
C MET A 1 25.60 5.56 -19.92
N LYS A 2 26.16 6.78 -19.73
CA LYS A 2 27.01 7.04 -18.55
C LYS A 2 26.15 6.94 -17.31
N PRO A 3 26.54 6.17 -16.28
CA PRO A 3 25.85 6.13 -15.00
C PRO A 3 25.88 7.53 -14.40
N ALA A 4 24.78 7.93 -13.75
CA ALA A 4 24.80 9.11 -12.90
C ALA A 4 25.93 8.91 -11.89
N THR A 5 26.79 9.93 -11.70
CA THR A 5 27.86 9.90 -10.71
C THR A 5 27.20 9.58 -9.37
N PRO A 6 27.71 8.57 -8.60
CA PRO A 6 27.09 8.25 -7.32
C PRO A 6 27.04 9.51 -6.45
N PRO A 7 25.93 9.73 -5.73
CA PRO A 7 25.78 10.93 -4.91
C PRO A 7 26.95 11.01 -3.90
N ARG A 8 27.53 12.18 -3.74
CA ARG A 8 28.56 12.46 -2.72
C ARG A 8 28.03 12.31 -1.28
N THR A 9 26.74 11.99 -1.14
CA THR A 9 26.05 11.79 0.13
C THR A 9 26.52 10.49 0.78
N PRO A 10 26.94 10.51 2.07
CA PRO A 10 27.30 9.31 2.80
C PRO A 10 26.19 8.26 2.75
N TYR A 11 26.54 6.99 2.48
CA TYR A 11 25.57 5.91 2.33
C TYR A 11 24.53 5.80 3.46
N PRO A 12 24.90 5.89 4.77
CA PRO A 12 23.92 5.80 5.85
C PRO A 12 22.90 6.95 5.82
N LEU A 13 23.33 8.16 5.45
CA LEU A 13 22.45 9.32 5.34
C LEU A 13 21.47 9.17 4.16
N LEU A 14 21.95 8.71 3.02
CA LEU A 14 21.11 8.42 1.85
C LEU A 14 20.09 7.32 2.18
N LEU A 15 20.51 6.24 2.84
CA LEU A 15 19.64 5.16 3.27
C LEU A 15 18.56 5.67 4.23
N ALA A 16 18.92 6.47 5.23
CA ALA A 16 17.99 7.06 6.19
C ALA A 16 16.92 7.91 5.49
N VAL A 17 17.32 8.76 4.52
CA VAL A 17 16.37 9.55 3.73
C VAL A 17 15.45 8.68 2.90
N LEU A 18 15.98 7.69 2.19
CA LEU A 18 15.18 6.78 1.36
C LEU A 18 14.19 5.97 2.21
N CYS A 19 14.60 5.50 3.39
CA CYS A 19 13.70 4.85 4.34
C CYS A 19 12.62 5.82 4.83
N SER A 20 12.98 7.03 5.23
CA SER A 20 12.03 8.03 5.71
C SER A 20 11.03 8.44 4.62
N LEU A 21 11.46 8.64 3.37
CA LEU A 21 10.57 8.94 2.25
C LEU A 21 9.56 7.80 2.02
N ASN A 22 10.02 6.56 1.97
CA ASN A 22 9.16 5.42 1.66
C ASN A 22 8.26 5.01 2.83
N ALA A 23 8.73 5.11 4.09
CA ALA A 23 7.98 4.71 5.28
C ALA A 23 7.16 5.85 5.89
N GLY A 24 7.53 7.12 5.64
CA GLY A 24 6.98 8.28 6.36
C GLY A 24 5.46 8.41 6.28
N GLY A 25 4.86 8.08 5.13
CA GLY A 25 3.41 8.08 4.97
C GLY A 25 2.70 7.00 5.79
N LEU A 26 3.24 5.77 5.79
CA LEU A 26 2.70 4.66 6.60
C LEU A 26 2.88 4.95 8.09
N PHE A 27 4.07 5.43 8.47
CA PHE A 27 4.35 5.80 9.85
C PHE A 27 3.40 6.89 10.36
N ALA A 28 3.18 7.95 9.57
CA ALA A 28 2.25 9.02 9.89
C ALA A 28 0.78 8.58 9.90
N SER A 29 0.42 7.57 9.10
CA SER A 29 -0.90 6.94 9.15
C SER A 29 -1.14 6.28 10.50
N ASP A 30 -0.22 5.42 10.92
CA ASP A 30 -0.45 4.42 11.94
C ASP A 30 -0.06 4.89 13.36
N ILE A 31 0.79 5.92 13.47
CA ILE A 31 1.29 6.41 14.77
C ILE A 31 0.16 6.91 15.70
N ASN A 32 -0.92 7.48 15.14
CA ASN A 32 -2.05 7.97 15.96
C ASN A 32 -3.12 6.89 16.21
N LEU A 33 -2.96 5.68 15.69
CA LEU A 33 -3.99 4.65 15.76
C LEU A 33 -4.41 4.32 17.20
N PRO A 34 -3.48 4.05 18.16
CA PRO A 34 -3.85 3.80 19.55
C PRO A 34 -4.42 5.03 20.26
N GLY A 35 -4.07 6.23 19.79
CA GLY A 35 -4.49 7.51 20.38
C GLY A 35 -5.85 8.02 19.90
N VAL A 36 -6.58 7.28 19.06
CA VAL A 36 -7.88 7.71 18.50
C VAL A 36 -8.89 8.04 19.59
N PRO A 37 -9.12 7.22 20.64
CA PRO A 37 -10.04 7.58 21.71
C PRO A 37 -9.60 8.83 22.49
N ALA A 38 -8.31 8.96 22.81
CA ALA A 38 -7.77 10.12 23.52
C ALA A 38 -7.91 11.41 22.68
N THR A 39 -7.70 11.32 21.35
CA THR A 39 -7.90 12.43 20.42
C THR A 39 -9.37 12.86 20.40
N ALA A 40 -10.30 11.90 20.33
CA ALA A 40 -11.73 12.18 20.32
C ALA A 40 -12.19 12.86 21.62
N HIS A 41 -11.76 12.36 22.76
CA HIS A 41 -12.03 12.96 24.07
C HIS A 41 -11.50 14.39 24.15
N ALA A 42 -10.25 14.62 23.74
CA ALA A 42 -9.61 15.93 23.80
C ALA A 42 -10.23 16.97 22.86
N LEU A 43 -10.79 16.54 21.72
CA LEU A 43 -11.49 17.40 20.77
C LEU A 43 -13.01 17.51 21.03
N GLY A 44 -13.52 16.85 22.09
CA GLY A 44 -14.93 16.86 22.45
C GLY A 44 -15.86 16.31 21.35
N THR A 45 -15.40 15.28 20.62
CA THR A 45 -16.11 14.75 19.44
C THR A 45 -16.28 13.22 19.53
N PRO A 46 -17.31 12.65 18.87
CA PRO A 46 -17.42 11.20 18.76
C PRO A 46 -16.19 10.58 18.11
N VAL A 47 -15.82 9.37 18.56
CA VAL A 47 -14.65 8.64 18.00
C VAL A 47 -14.79 8.41 16.49
N ALA A 48 -16.01 8.16 15.99
CA ALA A 48 -16.30 8.05 14.57
C ALA A 48 -15.84 9.28 13.77
N SER A 49 -15.93 10.48 14.37
CA SER A 49 -15.46 11.73 13.74
C SER A 49 -13.93 11.78 13.63
N VAL A 50 -13.20 11.18 14.54
CA VAL A 50 -11.73 11.04 14.42
C VAL A 50 -11.38 9.93 13.42
N GLN A 51 -12.14 8.84 13.39
CA GLN A 51 -11.91 7.75 12.42
C GLN A 51 -12.03 8.21 10.97
N TRP A 52 -13.00 9.09 10.63
CA TRP A 52 -13.10 9.57 9.25
C TRP A 52 -11.86 10.38 8.80
N THR A 53 -11.08 10.96 9.73
CA THR A 53 -9.84 11.65 9.38
C THR A 53 -8.77 10.69 8.85
N PHE A 54 -8.81 9.40 9.23
CA PHE A 54 -8.04 8.34 8.58
C PHE A 54 -8.47 8.10 7.14
N SER A 55 -9.79 8.12 6.86
CA SER A 55 -10.30 8.06 5.49
C SER A 55 -9.78 9.23 4.66
N ALA A 56 -9.80 10.44 5.21
CA ALA A 56 -9.26 11.63 4.55
C ALA A 56 -7.75 11.47 4.26
N PHE A 57 -7.00 10.91 5.20
CA PHE A 57 -5.58 10.59 5.01
C PHE A 57 -5.37 9.59 3.86
N MET A 58 -6.14 8.50 3.81
CA MET A 58 -6.03 7.49 2.74
C MET A 58 -6.38 8.07 1.37
N ILE A 59 -7.39 8.95 1.29
CA ILE A 59 -7.73 9.69 0.06
C ILE A 59 -6.54 10.56 -0.37
N GLY A 60 -5.93 11.29 0.56
CA GLY A 60 -4.77 12.12 0.27
C GLY A 60 -3.59 11.31 -0.31
N ILE A 61 -3.27 10.17 0.26
CA ILE A 61 -2.23 9.27 -0.28
C ILE A 61 -2.66 8.71 -1.65
N ALA A 62 -3.93 8.32 -1.85
CA ALA A 62 -4.43 7.79 -3.12
C ALA A 62 -4.29 8.82 -4.26
N VAL A 63 -4.67 10.08 -4.00
CA VAL A 63 -4.49 11.20 -4.95
C VAL A 63 -3.00 11.40 -5.25
N SER A 64 -2.16 11.36 -4.24
CA SER A 64 -0.71 11.49 -4.37
C SER A 64 -0.11 10.42 -5.27
N GLN A 65 -0.56 9.16 -5.16
CA GLN A 65 -0.10 8.05 -5.99
C GLN A 65 -0.40 8.28 -7.49
N ALA A 66 -1.53 8.90 -7.80
CA ALA A 66 -1.91 9.20 -9.18
C ALA A 66 -1.17 10.42 -9.76
N VAL A 67 -0.85 11.42 -8.91
CA VAL A 67 -0.41 12.75 -9.34
C VAL A 67 1.11 12.92 -9.32
N TYR A 68 1.79 12.46 -8.27
CA TYR A 68 3.21 12.80 -8.09
C TYR A 68 4.16 12.17 -9.10
N GLY A 69 3.83 10.99 -9.66
CA GLY A 69 4.63 10.41 -10.74
C GLY A 69 4.78 11.38 -11.91
N PRO A 70 3.68 11.67 -12.63
CA PRO A 70 3.68 12.61 -13.77
C PRO A 70 4.23 14.00 -13.42
N VAL A 71 3.86 14.57 -12.27
CA VAL A 71 4.32 15.90 -11.85
C VAL A 71 5.84 15.92 -11.68
N SER A 72 6.42 14.91 -11.05
CA SER A 72 7.87 14.83 -10.86
C SER A 72 8.64 14.53 -12.13
N ASP A 73 8.02 13.83 -13.09
CA ASP A 73 8.61 13.64 -14.42
C ASP A 73 8.75 14.96 -15.19
N ALA A 74 7.86 15.93 -14.93
CA ALA A 74 7.89 17.24 -15.59
C ALA A 74 8.78 18.25 -14.84
N TYR A 75 8.68 18.32 -13.52
CA TYR A 75 9.32 19.37 -12.71
C TYR A 75 10.63 18.93 -12.04
N GLY A 76 10.95 17.63 -12.07
CA GLY A 76 12.10 17.03 -11.38
C GLY A 76 11.72 16.43 -10.02
N ARG A 77 12.42 15.36 -9.63
CA ARG A 77 12.12 14.59 -8.41
C ARG A 77 12.30 15.43 -7.15
N LYS A 78 13.48 16.08 -7.03
CA LYS A 78 13.86 16.83 -5.82
C LYS A 78 12.88 17.95 -5.50
N HIS A 79 12.49 18.76 -6.49
CA HIS A 79 11.58 19.88 -6.27
C HIS A 79 10.23 19.42 -5.74
N VAL A 80 9.68 18.36 -6.30
CA VAL A 80 8.37 17.81 -5.90
C VAL A 80 8.44 17.16 -4.52
N ILE A 81 9.54 16.44 -4.20
CA ILE A 81 9.75 15.87 -2.86
C ILE A 81 9.88 16.98 -1.80
N VAL A 82 10.68 18.02 -2.07
CA VAL A 82 10.92 19.13 -1.13
C VAL A 82 9.61 19.88 -0.85
N SER A 83 8.82 20.20 -1.87
CA SER A 83 7.52 20.87 -1.68
C SER A 83 6.54 19.98 -0.92
N GLY A 84 6.49 18.66 -1.24
CA GLY A 84 5.65 17.70 -0.53
C GLY A 84 6.06 17.50 0.92
N LEU A 85 7.37 17.39 1.22
CA LEU A 85 7.86 17.32 2.60
C LEU A 85 7.58 18.60 3.38
N GLY A 86 7.69 19.79 2.75
CA GLY A 86 7.29 21.05 3.36
C GLY A 86 5.81 21.05 3.75
N LEU A 87 4.94 20.63 2.83
CA LEU A 87 3.51 20.45 3.11
C LEU A 87 3.27 19.45 4.24
N PHE A 88 3.98 18.32 4.25
CA PHE A 88 3.87 17.29 5.29
C PHE A 88 4.22 17.85 6.68
N VAL A 89 5.31 18.61 6.79
CA VAL A 89 5.74 19.22 8.07
C VAL A 89 4.69 20.23 8.56
N VAL A 90 4.27 21.15 7.71
CA VAL A 90 3.27 22.16 8.07
C VAL A 90 1.95 21.50 8.48
N ALA A 91 1.46 20.55 7.68
CA ALA A 91 0.23 19.85 7.98
C ALA A 91 0.30 18.99 9.26
N SER A 92 1.46 18.39 9.55
CA SER A 92 1.69 17.69 10.83
C SER A 92 1.59 18.64 12.02
N LEU A 93 2.15 19.85 11.92
CA LEU A 93 2.01 20.88 12.96
C LEU A 93 0.57 21.38 13.09
N VAL A 94 -0.17 21.52 11.96
CA VAL A 94 -1.61 21.82 11.99
C VAL A 94 -2.38 20.74 12.74
N CYS A 95 -2.09 19.45 12.49
CA CYS A 95 -2.71 18.35 13.25
C CYS A 95 -2.39 18.45 14.75
N ALA A 96 -1.15 18.72 15.12
CA ALA A 96 -0.73 18.87 16.51
C ALA A 96 -1.42 20.06 17.21
N ALA A 97 -1.66 21.15 16.50
CA ALA A 97 -2.29 22.36 17.03
C ALA A 97 -3.82 22.39 16.87
N ALA A 98 -4.43 21.38 16.26
CA ALA A 98 -5.84 21.39 15.90
C ALA A 98 -6.75 21.63 17.12
N PRO A 99 -7.66 22.64 17.06
CA PRO A 99 -8.64 22.89 18.10
C PRO A 99 -9.94 22.11 17.89
N THR A 100 -10.24 21.68 16.65
CA THR A 100 -11.46 20.96 16.28
C THR A 100 -11.15 19.77 15.37
N VAL A 101 -12.11 18.85 15.25
CA VAL A 101 -11.95 17.65 14.39
C VAL A 101 -11.90 18.00 12.89
N GLU A 102 -12.54 19.10 12.49
CA GLU A 102 -12.53 19.58 11.09
C GLU A 102 -11.13 20.06 10.71
N VAL A 103 -10.51 20.89 11.55
CA VAL A 103 -9.11 21.34 11.35
C VAL A 103 -8.15 20.16 11.38
N PHE A 104 -8.36 19.24 12.31
CA PHE A 104 -7.58 18.01 12.38
C PHE A 104 -7.72 17.19 11.09
N GLY A 105 -8.94 16.97 10.59
CA GLY A 105 -9.21 16.21 9.37
C GLY A 105 -8.61 16.87 8.12
N ALA A 106 -8.72 18.20 7.99
CA ALA A 106 -8.07 18.96 6.92
C ALA A 106 -6.54 18.83 7.01
N GLY A 107 -5.97 18.93 8.23
CA GLY A 107 -4.56 18.69 8.48
C GLY A 107 -4.12 17.29 8.06
N ARG A 108 -4.90 16.26 8.38
CA ARG A 108 -4.64 14.85 7.99
C ARG A 108 -4.64 14.66 6.47
N LEU A 109 -5.59 15.28 5.76
CA LEU A 109 -5.62 15.25 4.28
C LEU A 109 -4.36 15.90 3.68
N LEU A 110 -4.01 17.10 4.14
CA LEU A 110 -2.82 17.81 3.66
C LEU A 110 -1.52 17.07 4.04
N GLN A 111 -1.46 16.49 5.24
CA GLN A 111 -0.35 15.67 5.70
C GLN A 111 -0.15 14.45 4.77
N ALA A 112 -1.24 13.81 4.37
CA ALA A 112 -1.22 12.69 3.46
C ALA A 112 -0.77 13.08 2.04
N LEU A 113 -1.26 14.21 1.53
CA LEU A 113 -0.79 14.76 0.26
C LEU A 113 0.72 15.02 0.31
N GLY A 114 1.22 15.60 1.39
CA GLY A 114 2.65 15.80 1.57
C GLY A 114 3.45 14.51 1.63
N ALA A 115 3.02 13.56 2.47
CA ALA A 115 3.67 12.26 2.67
C ALA A 115 3.75 11.42 1.39
N GLY A 116 2.71 11.49 0.56
CA GLY A 116 2.62 10.76 -0.70
C GLY A 116 3.72 11.10 -1.69
N SER A 117 4.28 12.32 -1.64
CA SER A 117 5.43 12.71 -2.45
C SER A 117 6.64 11.80 -2.15
N GLY A 118 6.94 11.56 -0.88
CA GLY A 118 8.01 10.67 -0.46
C GLY A 118 7.74 9.21 -0.85
N MET A 119 6.54 8.70 -0.59
CA MET A 119 6.16 7.30 -0.88
C MET A 119 6.23 6.96 -2.36
N VAL A 120 5.84 7.88 -3.23
CA VAL A 120 5.88 7.67 -4.70
C VAL A 120 7.28 7.88 -5.23
N LEU A 121 7.90 9.00 -4.88
CA LEU A 121 9.15 9.43 -5.49
C LEU A 121 10.38 8.82 -4.82
N GLY A 122 10.30 8.37 -3.57
CA GLY A 122 11.39 7.66 -2.92
C GLY A 122 11.80 6.40 -3.69
N ARG A 123 10.82 5.68 -4.25
CA ARG A 123 11.08 4.52 -5.15
C ARG A 123 11.68 4.95 -6.49
N ALA A 124 11.17 6.06 -7.06
CA ALA A 124 11.69 6.58 -8.31
C ALA A 124 13.15 7.05 -8.16
N VAL A 125 13.48 7.74 -7.07
CA VAL A 125 14.86 8.18 -6.76
C VAL A 125 15.83 6.99 -6.68
N ILE A 126 15.43 5.88 -6.04
CA ILE A 126 16.27 4.67 -6.02
C ILE A 126 16.54 4.18 -7.45
N SER A 127 15.51 4.11 -8.30
CA SER A 127 15.64 3.65 -9.68
C SER A 127 16.42 4.62 -10.57
N ASP A 128 16.39 5.93 -10.27
CA ASP A 128 17.12 6.95 -11.01
C ASP A 128 18.62 6.99 -10.64
N LEU A 129 18.96 6.75 -9.35
CA LEU A 129 20.32 6.84 -8.85
C LEU A 129 21.15 5.56 -9.05
N TYR A 130 20.50 4.41 -9.15
CA TYR A 130 21.18 3.12 -9.16
C TYR A 130 20.88 2.32 -10.42
N GLN A 131 21.87 1.54 -10.90
CA GLN A 131 21.69 0.55 -11.95
C GLN A 131 20.91 -0.65 -11.40
N GLU A 132 20.35 -1.47 -12.29
CA GLU A 132 19.41 -2.57 -11.95
C GLU A 132 19.84 -3.42 -10.75
N LYS A 133 21.11 -3.88 -10.70
CA LYS A 133 21.62 -4.71 -9.60
C LYS A 133 21.72 -3.95 -8.27
N ASP A 134 22.20 -2.71 -8.30
CA ASP A 134 22.38 -1.90 -7.11
C ASP A 134 21.05 -1.30 -6.64
N ALA A 135 20.14 -0.97 -7.55
CA ALA A 135 18.76 -0.62 -7.24
C ALA A 135 18.06 -1.79 -6.53
N ALA A 136 18.22 -3.03 -7.02
CA ALA A 136 17.66 -4.21 -6.37
C ALA A 136 18.20 -4.40 -4.93
N ARG A 137 19.49 -4.17 -4.70
CA ARG A 137 20.10 -4.20 -3.36
C ARG A 137 19.53 -3.10 -2.46
N MET A 138 19.38 -1.87 -2.98
CA MET A 138 18.81 -0.76 -2.23
C MET A 138 17.35 -1.03 -1.84
N PHE A 139 16.54 -1.54 -2.77
CA PHE A 139 15.16 -1.98 -2.47
C PHE A 139 15.14 -3.10 -1.43
N ALA A 140 16.04 -4.09 -1.54
CA ALA A 140 16.16 -5.18 -0.56
C ALA A 140 16.53 -4.69 0.84
N THR A 141 17.15 -3.51 0.98
CA THR A 141 17.50 -2.89 2.26
C THR A 141 16.37 -1.99 2.77
N VAL A 142 15.79 -1.16 1.91
CA VAL A 142 14.76 -0.17 2.29
C VAL A 142 13.41 -0.84 2.56
N MET A 143 12.96 -1.78 1.73
CA MET A 143 11.60 -2.34 1.83
C MET A 143 11.31 -3.09 3.13
N PRO A 144 12.24 -3.89 3.71
CA PRO A 144 12.03 -4.48 5.04
C PRO A 144 11.83 -3.44 6.15
N ILE A 145 12.58 -2.33 6.12
CA ILE A 145 12.44 -1.23 7.09
C ILE A 145 11.07 -0.58 6.96
N VAL A 146 10.61 -0.34 5.72
CA VAL A 146 9.25 0.14 5.45
C VAL A 146 8.19 -0.83 5.97
N GLY A 147 8.42 -2.15 5.79
CA GLY A 147 7.52 -3.20 6.25
C GLY A 147 7.40 -3.33 7.78
N VAL A 148 8.39 -2.85 8.53
CA VAL A 148 8.36 -2.83 10.01
C VAL A 148 7.62 -1.57 10.54
N SER A 149 7.47 -0.53 9.72
CA SER A 149 6.82 0.73 10.11
C SER A 149 5.43 0.54 10.74
N PRO A 150 4.52 -0.30 10.21
CA PRO A 150 3.20 -0.50 10.82
C PRO A 150 3.22 -1.13 12.22
N SER A 151 4.33 -1.80 12.60
CA SER A 151 4.50 -2.32 13.97
C SER A 151 5.03 -1.24 14.92
N VAL A 152 6.02 -0.48 14.44
CA VAL A 152 6.73 0.51 15.26
C VAL A 152 5.88 1.77 15.47
N ALA A 153 5.15 2.22 14.44
CA ALA A 153 4.39 3.45 14.51
C ALA A 153 3.31 3.44 15.62
N PRO A 154 2.42 2.43 15.72
CA PRO A 154 1.44 2.38 16.82
C PRO A 154 2.09 2.25 18.20
N LEU A 155 3.23 1.51 18.30
CA LEU A 155 3.95 1.38 19.55
C LEU A 155 4.46 2.73 20.03
N VAL A 156 5.18 3.46 19.18
CA VAL A 156 5.67 4.82 19.48
C VAL A 156 4.49 5.76 19.78
N GLY A 157 3.43 5.67 18.98
CA GLY A 157 2.24 6.51 19.13
C GLY A 157 1.50 6.29 20.43
N GLY A 158 1.36 5.03 20.85
CA GLY A 158 0.73 4.69 22.12
C GLY A 158 1.50 5.25 23.32
N TYR A 159 2.82 5.07 23.34
CA TYR A 159 3.68 5.66 24.38
C TYR A 159 3.60 7.19 24.41
N LEU A 160 3.71 7.84 23.26
CA LEU A 160 3.61 9.30 23.17
C LEU A 160 2.24 9.81 23.62
N THR A 161 1.16 9.11 23.25
CA THR A 161 -0.19 9.49 23.66
C THR A 161 -0.39 9.33 25.17
N THR A 162 0.10 8.23 25.75
CA THR A 162 -0.07 7.92 27.17
C THR A 162 0.75 8.83 28.08
N TYR A 163 2.04 9.02 27.76
CA TYR A 163 2.99 9.69 28.66
C TYR A 163 3.23 11.16 28.36
N VAL A 164 2.86 11.64 27.19
CA VAL A 164 3.07 13.05 26.79
C VAL A 164 1.76 13.73 26.44
N SER A 165 1.16 13.39 25.28
CA SER A 165 -0.11 13.95 24.81
C SER A 165 -0.53 13.28 23.51
N TRP A 166 -1.83 13.28 23.20
CA TRP A 166 -2.34 12.89 21.89
C TRP A 166 -1.78 13.73 20.72
N ARG A 167 -1.24 14.92 21.00
CA ARG A 167 -0.59 15.81 20.03
C ARG A 167 0.84 15.40 19.71
N ALA A 168 1.53 14.72 20.63
CA ALA A 168 2.94 14.38 20.50
C ALA A 168 3.27 13.51 19.27
N PRO A 169 2.46 12.52 18.86
CA PRO A 169 2.65 11.78 17.62
C PRO A 169 2.80 12.68 16.39
N PHE A 170 2.03 13.76 16.30
CA PHE A 170 2.07 14.69 15.17
C PHE A 170 3.30 15.60 15.20
N VAL A 171 3.76 15.99 16.40
CA VAL A 171 5.02 16.73 16.56
C VAL A 171 6.21 15.86 16.16
N VAL A 172 6.22 14.58 16.55
CA VAL A 172 7.29 13.65 16.18
C VAL A 172 7.31 13.43 14.66
N THR A 173 6.16 13.27 14.02
CA THR A 173 6.08 13.14 12.54
C THR A 173 6.54 14.42 11.85
N ALA A 174 6.23 15.61 12.39
CA ALA A 174 6.74 16.89 11.89
C ALA A 174 8.26 16.96 11.98
N LEU A 175 8.84 16.55 13.11
CA LEU A 175 10.31 16.56 13.31
C LEU A 175 11.02 15.58 12.37
N ILE A 176 10.50 14.38 12.18
CA ILE A 176 11.03 13.40 11.22
C ILE A 176 10.94 13.97 9.79
N GLY A 177 9.80 14.54 9.42
CA GLY A 177 9.60 15.18 8.13
C GLY A 177 10.57 16.36 7.91
N LEU A 178 10.77 17.20 8.92
CA LEU A 178 11.70 18.34 8.88
C LEU A 178 13.16 17.88 8.72
N ALA A 179 13.57 16.86 9.49
CA ALA A 179 14.91 16.30 9.37
C ALA A 179 15.14 15.72 7.95
N THR A 180 14.14 14.98 7.42
CA THR A 180 14.18 14.45 6.05
C THR A 180 14.24 15.57 5.02
N LEU A 181 13.46 16.64 5.20
CA LEU A 181 13.44 17.82 4.32
C LEU A 181 14.82 18.52 4.30
N VAL A 182 15.40 18.76 5.47
CA VAL A 182 16.72 19.39 5.57
C VAL A 182 17.78 18.57 4.84
N VAL A 183 17.84 17.26 5.07
CA VAL A 183 18.81 16.39 4.40
C VAL A 183 18.52 16.31 2.89
N MET A 184 17.26 16.28 2.48
CA MET A 184 16.86 16.26 1.06
C MET A 184 17.33 17.54 0.35
N VAL A 185 17.18 18.70 0.98
CA VAL A 185 17.59 19.99 0.42
C VAL A 185 19.11 20.09 0.33
N THR A 186 19.83 19.74 1.41
CA THR A 186 21.27 19.98 1.55
C THR A 186 22.14 18.92 0.90
N SER A 187 21.71 17.65 0.91
CA SER A 187 22.60 16.53 0.64
C SER A 187 22.20 15.67 -0.56
N ILE A 188 20.94 15.69 -0.99
CA ILE A 188 20.48 14.85 -2.11
C ILE A 188 20.40 15.70 -3.39
N PRO A 189 21.15 15.34 -4.46
CA PRO A 189 21.05 16.03 -5.74
C PRO A 189 19.73 15.69 -6.46
N GLU A 190 19.40 16.47 -7.51
CA GLU A 190 18.31 16.10 -8.43
C GLU A 190 18.67 14.79 -9.12
N SER A 191 17.75 13.80 -9.05
CA SER A 191 17.96 12.48 -9.64
C SER A 191 17.49 12.38 -11.09
N LEU A 192 16.59 13.26 -11.53
CA LEU A 192 16.06 13.30 -12.89
C LEU A 192 16.68 14.46 -13.69
N PRO A 193 17.65 14.17 -14.61
CA PRO A 193 18.26 15.19 -15.45
C PRO A 193 17.23 15.93 -16.32
N PRO A 194 17.44 17.22 -16.61
CA PRO A 194 16.51 18.04 -17.40
C PRO A 194 16.15 17.41 -18.75
N GLU A 195 17.11 16.70 -19.39
CA GLU A 195 16.95 16.08 -20.71
C GLU A 195 15.97 14.88 -20.68
N ARG A 196 15.76 14.29 -19.50
CA ARG A 196 14.83 13.16 -19.31
C ARG A 196 13.45 13.59 -18.82
N ARG A 197 13.25 14.88 -18.55
CA ARG A 197 11.95 15.39 -18.10
C ARG A 197 10.92 15.29 -19.21
N SER A 198 9.74 14.78 -18.86
CA SER A 198 8.61 14.66 -19.78
C SER A 198 7.89 16.00 -19.91
N LYS A 199 7.64 16.45 -21.16
CA LYS A 199 6.80 17.64 -21.40
C LYS A 199 5.30 17.33 -21.37
N HIS A 200 4.91 16.06 -21.23
CA HIS A 200 3.52 15.60 -21.33
C HIS A 200 3.06 14.94 -20.02
N LEU A 201 2.45 15.72 -19.13
CA LEU A 201 1.82 15.26 -17.88
C LEU A 201 0.73 14.17 -18.12
N GLY A 202 0.07 14.19 -19.26
CA GLY A 202 -1.06 13.30 -19.56
C GLY A 202 -0.70 11.93 -20.14
N ALA A 203 0.57 11.66 -20.48
CA ALA A 203 0.93 10.41 -21.16
C ALA A 203 0.61 9.15 -20.34
N THR A 204 0.85 9.18 -19.03
CA THR A 204 0.54 8.08 -18.12
C THR A 204 -0.97 7.94 -17.91
N LEU A 205 -1.68 9.06 -17.72
CA LEU A 205 -3.13 9.07 -17.51
C LEU A 205 -3.90 8.53 -18.73
N ARG A 206 -3.38 8.73 -19.93
CA ARG A 206 -3.99 8.23 -21.19
C ARG A 206 -4.08 6.69 -21.25
N ASN A 207 -3.27 5.98 -20.49
CA ASN A 207 -3.31 4.52 -20.42
C ASN A 207 -4.37 3.97 -19.44
N TYR A 208 -4.90 4.79 -18.52
CA TYR A 208 -5.86 4.35 -17.50
C TYR A 208 -7.15 3.78 -18.11
N PRO A 209 -7.82 4.42 -19.10
CA PRO A 209 -9.03 3.86 -19.71
C PRO A 209 -8.81 2.46 -20.30
N ARG A 210 -7.65 2.21 -20.92
CA ARG A 210 -7.32 0.91 -21.50
C ARG A 210 -7.14 -0.19 -20.44
N LEU A 211 -6.61 0.15 -19.26
CA LEU A 211 -6.47 -0.78 -18.13
C LEU A 211 -7.83 -1.11 -17.54
N LEU A 212 -8.69 -0.11 -17.38
CA LEU A 212 -10.03 -0.27 -16.79
C LEU A 212 -10.97 -1.16 -17.63
N THR A 213 -10.70 -1.35 -18.93
CA THR A 213 -11.49 -2.27 -19.78
C THR A 213 -11.04 -3.73 -19.67
N ARG A 214 -9.94 -4.04 -18.98
CA ARG A 214 -9.39 -5.39 -18.91
C ARG A 214 -9.88 -6.16 -17.68
N PRO A 215 -10.59 -7.30 -17.82
CA PRO A 215 -11.07 -8.08 -16.67
C PRO A 215 -9.94 -8.52 -15.73
N LEU A 216 -8.80 -8.95 -16.28
CA LEU A 216 -7.64 -9.38 -15.48
C LEU A 216 -7.04 -8.26 -14.63
N PHE A 217 -7.13 -7.00 -15.09
CA PHE A 217 -6.76 -5.85 -14.28
C PHE A 217 -7.64 -5.75 -13.03
N TRP A 218 -8.95 -5.91 -13.20
CA TRP A 218 -9.90 -5.87 -12.09
C TRP A 218 -9.75 -7.06 -11.14
N ALA A 219 -9.45 -8.27 -11.66
CA ALA A 219 -9.20 -9.44 -10.81
C ALA A 219 -8.11 -9.14 -9.76
N TYR A 220 -6.96 -8.63 -10.17
CA TYR A 220 -5.87 -8.34 -9.26
C TYR A 220 -6.10 -7.05 -8.45
N THR A 221 -6.71 -6.02 -9.06
CA THR A 221 -6.95 -4.74 -8.40
C THR A 221 -8.00 -4.85 -7.30
N LEU A 222 -9.13 -5.51 -7.56
CA LEU A 222 -10.18 -5.70 -6.54
C LEU A 222 -9.71 -6.61 -5.42
N ASN A 223 -8.95 -7.65 -5.75
CA ASN A 223 -8.34 -8.50 -4.74
C ASN A 223 -7.48 -7.69 -3.76
N LEU A 224 -6.58 -6.86 -4.31
CA LEU A 224 -5.75 -5.95 -3.55
C LEU A 224 -6.57 -4.91 -2.75
N ALA A 225 -7.55 -4.29 -3.41
CA ALA A 225 -8.34 -3.21 -2.86
C ALA A 225 -9.23 -3.67 -1.69
N VAL A 226 -9.95 -4.79 -1.86
CA VAL A 226 -10.89 -5.29 -0.84
C VAL A 226 -10.16 -5.87 0.37
N ALA A 227 -9.04 -6.59 0.14
CA ALA A 227 -8.19 -7.07 1.23
C ALA A 227 -7.64 -5.90 2.08
N TYR A 228 -7.24 -4.81 1.42
CA TYR A 228 -6.72 -3.62 2.09
C TYR A 228 -7.83 -2.84 2.80
N GLY A 229 -9.01 -2.71 2.17
CA GLY A 229 -10.18 -2.08 2.76
C GLY A 229 -10.68 -2.77 4.02
N GLY A 230 -10.76 -4.10 4.02
CA GLY A 230 -11.11 -4.90 5.20
C GLY A 230 -10.10 -4.76 6.32
N TYR A 231 -8.81 -4.79 5.99
CA TYR A 231 -7.72 -4.61 6.95
C TYR A 231 -7.73 -3.23 7.62
N PHE A 232 -7.81 -2.15 6.83
CA PHE A 232 -7.83 -0.79 7.37
C PHE A 232 -9.14 -0.45 8.09
N GLY A 233 -10.26 -1.02 7.65
CA GLY A 233 -11.52 -0.92 8.38
C GLY A 233 -11.44 -1.54 9.78
N TYR A 234 -10.82 -2.72 9.89
CA TYR A 234 -10.50 -3.30 11.20
C TYR A 234 -9.56 -2.40 12.01
N LEU A 235 -8.44 -1.96 11.44
CA LEU A 235 -7.50 -1.11 12.15
C LEU A 235 -8.17 0.14 12.75
N ALA A 236 -9.06 0.77 12.00
CA ALA A 236 -9.78 1.96 12.45
C ALA A 236 -10.77 1.67 13.59
N ALA A 237 -11.42 0.49 13.60
CA ALA A 237 -12.37 0.09 14.62
C ALA A 237 -11.71 -0.51 15.88
N SER A 238 -10.51 -1.09 15.72
CA SER A 238 -9.85 -1.88 16.77
C SER A 238 -9.55 -1.12 18.09
N PRO A 239 -9.17 0.18 18.08
CA PRO A 239 -8.92 0.90 19.34
C PRO A 239 -10.12 0.91 20.29
N LEU A 240 -11.33 1.10 19.74
CA LEU A 240 -12.57 1.08 20.51
C LEU A 240 -12.91 -0.31 21.07
N ILE A 241 -12.59 -1.36 20.32
CA ILE A 241 -12.78 -2.73 20.76
C ILE A 241 -11.85 -3.02 21.94
N PHE A 242 -10.58 -2.65 21.83
CA PHE A 242 -9.59 -2.83 22.89
C PHE A 242 -9.91 -1.99 24.13
N GLU A 243 -10.38 -0.76 23.95
CA GLU A 243 -10.85 0.10 25.06
C GLU A 243 -12.03 -0.54 25.80
N LYS A 244 -13.05 -1.07 25.10
CA LYS A 244 -14.16 -1.80 25.71
C LYS A 244 -13.74 -3.09 26.42
N MET A 245 -12.63 -3.70 26.00
CA MET A 245 -12.02 -4.83 26.70
C MET A 245 -11.20 -4.42 27.93
N GLY A 246 -11.12 -3.13 28.23
CA GLY A 246 -10.37 -2.58 29.37
C GLY A 246 -8.86 -2.51 29.15
N LEU A 247 -8.39 -2.60 27.88
CA LEU A 247 -6.98 -2.48 27.57
C LEU A 247 -6.55 -1.01 27.55
N ALA A 248 -5.47 -0.69 28.24
CA ALA A 248 -4.83 0.62 28.18
C ALA A 248 -4.27 0.89 26.78
N THR A 249 -4.16 2.18 26.42
CA THR A 249 -3.67 2.62 25.10
C THR A 249 -2.30 2.04 24.75
N GLU A 250 -1.38 1.96 25.71
CA GLU A 250 -0.07 1.35 25.49
C GLU A 250 -0.16 -0.15 25.24
N THR A 251 -1.01 -0.88 26.00
CA THR A 251 -1.23 -2.32 25.82
C THR A 251 -1.84 -2.60 24.44
N THR A 252 -2.78 -1.77 24.00
CA THR A 252 -3.36 -1.81 22.66
C THR A 252 -2.28 -1.71 21.59
N SER A 253 -1.24 -0.91 21.82
CA SER A 253 -0.12 -0.75 20.87
C SER A 253 0.66 -2.05 20.64
N TYR A 254 0.83 -2.87 21.66
CA TYR A 254 1.48 -4.19 21.52
C TYR A 254 0.64 -5.17 20.68
N CYS A 255 -0.70 -5.02 20.71
CA CYS A 255 -1.58 -5.88 19.92
C CYS A 255 -1.32 -5.75 18.42
N TYR A 256 -0.92 -4.57 17.93
CA TYR A 256 -0.60 -4.36 16.50
C TYR A 256 0.70 -5.06 16.07
N ILE A 257 1.59 -5.41 16.98
CA ILE A 257 2.81 -6.15 16.67
C ILE A 257 2.46 -7.55 16.15
N THR A 258 1.47 -8.23 16.74
CA THR A 258 1.05 -9.58 16.33
C THR A 258 0.54 -9.58 14.89
N VAL A 259 -0.21 -8.55 14.52
CA VAL A 259 -0.75 -8.33 13.17
C VAL A 259 0.39 -8.14 12.16
N SER A 260 1.39 -7.34 12.51
CA SER A 260 2.54 -7.07 11.64
C SER A 260 3.44 -8.29 11.47
N ILE A 261 3.68 -9.05 12.55
CA ILE A 261 4.44 -10.32 12.48
C ILE A 261 3.74 -11.29 11.53
N ALA A 262 2.41 -11.42 11.64
CA ALA A 262 1.64 -12.31 10.78
C ALA A 262 1.70 -11.88 9.30
N TYR A 263 1.63 -10.57 9.01
CA TYR A 263 1.80 -10.04 7.66
C TYR A 263 3.17 -10.41 7.07
N VAL A 264 4.24 -10.16 7.83
CA VAL A 264 5.60 -10.48 7.40
C VAL A 264 5.76 -11.99 7.20
N ALA A 265 5.26 -12.81 8.11
CA ALA A 265 5.30 -14.27 8.00
C ALA A 265 4.56 -14.76 6.74
N GLY A 266 3.35 -14.23 6.46
CA GLY A 266 2.59 -14.54 5.25
C GLY A 266 3.34 -14.12 3.97
N ASN A 267 3.96 -12.94 3.99
CA ASN A 267 4.75 -12.45 2.86
C ASN A 267 5.99 -13.33 2.60
N LEU A 268 6.73 -13.70 3.63
CA LEU A 268 7.88 -14.61 3.51
C LEU A 268 7.46 -15.99 3.00
N THR A 269 6.35 -16.52 3.51
CA THR A 269 5.79 -17.80 3.06
C THR A 269 5.36 -17.73 1.61
N SER A 270 4.62 -16.70 1.21
CA SER A 270 4.19 -16.52 -0.19
C SER A 270 5.39 -16.41 -1.14
N ARG A 271 6.44 -15.67 -0.74
CA ARG A 271 7.70 -15.54 -1.49
C ARG A 271 8.41 -16.89 -1.66
N ALA A 272 8.44 -17.74 -0.63
CA ALA A 272 9.05 -19.06 -0.69
C ALA A 272 8.27 -20.01 -1.60
N LEU A 273 6.91 -19.92 -1.58
CA LEU A 273 6.03 -20.80 -2.33
C LEU A 273 5.86 -20.40 -3.80
N VAL A 274 6.03 -19.13 -4.17
CA VAL A 274 5.85 -18.64 -5.55
C VAL A 274 6.80 -19.34 -6.55
N ARG A 275 7.92 -19.89 -6.09
CA ARG A 275 8.83 -20.71 -6.90
C ARG A 275 8.30 -22.11 -7.19
N LYS A 276 7.30 -22.58 -6.41
CA LYS A 276 6.80 -23.97 -6.45
C LYS A 276 5.35 -24.07 -6.87
N ARG A 277 4.57 -22.99 -6.80
CA ARG A 277 3.14 -22.96 -7.04
C ARG A 277 2.75 -21.75 -7.91
N PRO A 278 1.73 -21.91 -8.79
CA PRO A 278 1.20 -20.79 -9.56
C PRO A 278 0.65 -19.68 -8.66
N VAL A 279 0.82 -18.41 -9.08
CA VAL A 279 0.41 -17.22 -8.33
C VAL A 279 -1.09 -17.29 -7.96
N ASN A 280 -1.95 -17.72 -8.89
CA ASN A 280 -3.39 -17.81 -8.63
C ASN A 280 -3.75 -18.81 -7.53
N GLN A 281 -3.01 -19.94 -7.41
CA GLN A 281 -3.21 -20.89 -6.30
C GLN A 281 -2.84 -20.26 -4.95
N LEU A 282 -1.76 -19.47 -4.93
CA LEU A 282 -1.32 -18.78 -3.71
C LEU A 282 -2.29 -17.65 -3.33
N LEU A 283 -2.89 -16.97 -4.31
CA LEU A 283 -3.95 -15.99 -4.06
C LEU A 283 -5.19 -16.66 -3.46
N TRP A 284 -5.59 -17.84 -3.95
CA TRP A 284 -6.67 -18.61 -3.33
C TRP A 284 -6.36 -19.05 -1.89
N ALA A 285 -5.12 -19.44 -1.62
CA ALA A 285 -4.68 -19.71 -0.24
C ALA A 285 -4.78 -18.47 0.65
N GLY A 286 -4.37 -17.30 0.12
CA GLY A 286 -4.53 -16.01 0.81
C GLY A 286 -5.98 -15.70 1.14
N HIS A 287 -6.92 -15.91 0.21
CA HIS A 287 -8.36 -15.79 0.46
C HIS A 287 -8.85 -16.75 1.55
N GLY A 288 -8.35 -18.00 1.53
CA GLY A 288 -8.70 -18.99 2.57
C GLY A 288 -8.32 -18.50 3.98
N PHE A 289 -7.10 -17.99 4.17
CA PHE A 289 -6.68 -17.42 5.46
C PHE A 289 -7.47 -16.16 5.82
N PHE A 290 -7.73 -15.30 4.85
CA PHE A 290 -8.50 -14.07 5.07
C PHE A 290 -9.94 -14.39 5.52
N LEU A 291 -10.62 -15.32 4.83
CA LEU A 291 -11.96 -15.79 5.18
C LEU A 291 -11.96 -16.49 6.54
N LEU A 292 -10.99 -17.36 6.81
CA LEU A 292 -10.86 -18.05 8.08
C LEU A 292 -10.78 -17.08 9.26
N GLY A 293 -9.88 -16.08 9.17
CA GLY A 293 -9.77 -15.05 10.21
C GLY A 293 -11.04 -14.23 10.39
N ALA A 294 -11.74 -13.91 9.28
CA ALA A 294 -13.03 -13.21 9.32
C ALA A 294 -14.13 -14.06 9.99
N LEU A 295 -14.22 -15.35 9.68
CA LEU A 295 -15.18 -16.28 10.31
C LEU A 295 -14.89 -16.47 11.79
N MET A 296 -13.61 -16.59 12.17
CA MET A 296 -13.20 -16.71 13.58
C MET A 296 -13.58 -15.43 14.35
N MET A 297 -13.40 -14.25 13.75
CA MET A 297 -13.80 -12.96 14.36
C MET A 297 -15.32 -12.88 14.52
N LEU A 298 -16.09 -13.26 13.50
CA LEU A 298 -17.55 -13.29 13.57
C LEU A 298 -18.02 -14.28 14.63
N GLY A 299 -17.42 -15.48 14.70
CA GLY A 299 -17.72 -16.49 15.71
C GLY A 299 -17.51 -15.98 17.13
N LEU A 300 -16.42 -15.22 17.36
CA LEU A 300 -16.19 -14.57 18.64
C LEU A 300 -17.23 -13.49 18.95
N GLY A 301 -17.62 -12.68 17.95
CA GLY A 301 -18.70 -11.70 18.11
C GLY A 301 -20.06 -12.36 18.44
N LEU A 302 -20.38 -13.48 17.79
CA LEU A 302 -21.61 -14.25 18.04
C LEU A 302 -21.64 -14.89 19.43
N SER A 303 -20.50 -15.28 20.00
CA SER A 303 -20.42 -15.88 21.32
C SER A 303 -20.77 -14.91 22.44
N GLY A 304 -20.82 -13.60 22.18
CA GLY A 304 -21.03 -12.57 23.20
C GLY A 304 -19.92 -12.53 24.25
N ALA A 305 -18.78 -13.19 23.98
CA ALA A 305 -17.71 -13.35 24.94
C ALA A 305 -17.05 -12.00 25.26
N GLY A 306 -17.23 -11.55 26.51
CA GLY A 306 -16.51 -10.41 27.06
C GLY A 306 -15.04 -10.75 27.37
N ALA A 307 -14.32 -9.83 28.03
CA ALA A 307 -12.99 -10.15 28.55
C ALA A 307 -13.11 -11.34 29.54
N PRO A 308 -12.16 -12.33 29.53
CA PRO A 308 -10.88 -12.34 28.80
C PRO A 308 -10.95 -12.92 27.37
N TRP A 309 -12.05 -13.58 26.97
CA TRP A 309 -12.18 -14.28 25.68
C TRP A 309 -12.11 -13.35 24.47
N GLY A 310 -12.50 -12.08 24.64
CA GLY A 310 -12.34 -11.05 23.62
C GLY A 310 -10.90 -10.89 23.14
N LEU A 311 -9.90 -11.25 23.95
CA LEU A 311 -8.49 -11.24 23.57
C LEU A 311 -8.15 -12.25 22.46
N LEU A 312 -9.04 -13.21 22.15
CA LEU A 312 -8.86 -14.09 20.97
C LEU A 312 -8.82 -13.32 19.66
N VAL A 313 -9.30 -12.08 19.62
CA VAL A 313 -9.12 -11.20 18.46
C VAL A 313 -7.63 -11.04 18.11
N LEU A 314 -6.73 -11.13 19.11
CA LEU A 314 -5.28 -11.08 18.92
C LEU A 314 -4.71 -12.32 18.22
N VAL A 315 -5.51 -13.39 18.08
CA VAL A 315 -5.17 -14.58 17.28
C VAL A 315 -5.86 -14.52 15.91
N PHE A 316 -7.11 -14.10 15.87
CA PHE A 316 -7.94 -14.15 14.66
C PHE A 316 -7.52 -13.11 13.62
N MET A 317 -7.15 -11.91 14.05
CA MET A 317 -6.62 -10.89 13.17
C MET A 317 -5.27 -11.24 12.54
N PRO A 318 -4.29 -11.78 13.27
CA PRO A 318 -3.10 -12.36 12.68
C PRO A 318 -3.38 -13.39 11.59
N VAL A 319 -4.38 -14.27 11.74
CA VAL A 319 -4.74 -15.26 10.69
C VAL A 319 -5.20 -14.54 9.41
N MET A 320 -6.09 -13.55 9.53
CA MET A 320 -6.51 -12.73 8.40
C MET A 320 -5.33 -12.00 7.75
N THR A 321 -4.48 -11.41 8.58
CA THR A 321 -3.35 -10.60 8.10
C THR A 321 -2.25 -11.47 7.49
N TYR A 322 -2.09 -12.71 7.96
CA TYR A 322 -1.23 -13.69 7.29
C TYR A 322 -1.71 -13.92 5.84
N GLY A 323 -3.03 -14.03 5.62
CA GLY A 323 -3.63 -14.05 4.29
C GLY A 323 -3.28 -12.82 3.45
N ASN A 324 -3.31 -11.62 4.04
CA ASN A 324 -2.88 -10.38 3.36
C ASN A 324 -1.42 -10.41 2.92
N GLY A 325 -0.56 -11.15 3.61
CA GLY A 325 0.83 -11.40 3.20
C GLY A 325 0.97 -12.17 1.88
N PHE A 326 -0.09 -12.87 1.45
CA PHE A 326 -0.21 -13.46 0.11
C PHE A 326 -0.91 -12.48 -0.85
N LEU A 327 -2.08 -11.97 -0.45
CA LEU A 327 -2.95 -11.19 -1.32
C LEU A 327 -2.30 -9.92 -1.85
N LEU A 328 -1.69 -9.11 -0.96
CA LEU A 328 -1.20 -7.80 -1.34
C LEU A 328 0.01 -7.85 -2.29
N PRO A 329 1.12 -8.52 -1.95
CA PRO A 329 2.31 -8.52 -2.81
C PRO A 329 2.10 -9.31 -4.12
N LEU A 330 1.37 -10.43 -4.06
CA LEU A 330 1.17 -11.26 -5.26
C LEU A 330 0.21 -10.61 -6.24
N SER A 331 -0.87 -9.96 -5.77
CA SER A 331 -1.80 -9.23 -6.65
C SER A 331 -1.12 -8.04 -7.32
N MET A 332 -0.34 -7.24 -6.57
CA MET A 332 0.41 -6.12 -7.15
C MET A 332 1.41 -6.62 -8.18
N SER A 333 2.19 -7.66 -7.85
CA SER A 333 3.17 -8.24 -8.77
C SER A 333 2.52 -8.81 -10.01
N ALA A 334 1.43 -9.60 -9.88
CA ALA A 334 0.72 -10.18 -11.00
C ALA A 334 0.11 -9.11 -11.92
N GLY A 335 -0.52 -8.07 -11.35
CA GLY A 335 -1.06 -6.97 -12.12
C GLY A 335 0.02 -6.22 -12.91
N VAL A 336 1.14 -5.88 -12.28
CA VAL A 336 2.24 -5.17 -12.95
C VAL A 336 2.90 -6.02 -14.03
N THR A 337 3.14 -7.31 -13.78
CA THR A 337 3.79 -8.19 -14.74
C THR A 337 2.90 -8.56 -15.93
N THR A 338 1.58 -8.60 -15.74
CA THR A 338 0.62 -8.82 -16.83
C THR A 338 0.59 -7.63 -17.79
N PHE A 339 0.70 -6.40 -17.27
CA PHE A 339 0.64 -5.17 -18.08
C PHE A 339 2.02 -4.52 -18.27
N ARG A 340 3.01 -5.30 -18.72
CA ARG A 340 4.43 -4.87 -18.84
C ARG A 340 4.62 -3.57 -19.60
N THR A 341 3.90 -3.37 -20.71
CA THR A 341 4.00 -2.16 -21.54
C THR A 341 3.45 -0.90 -20.86
N THR A 342 2.58 -1.05 -19.85
CA THR A 342 1.96 0.01 -19.07
C THR A 342 2.15 -0.20 -17.58
N ALA A 343 3.24 -0.88 -17.18
CA ALA A 343 3.48 -1.30 -15.80
C ALA A 343 3.43 -0.14 -14.78
N GLY A 344 3.98 1.02 -15.13
CA GLY A 344 3.91 2.23 -14.30
C GLY A 344 2.49 2.73 -14.08
N ALA A 345 1.68 2.78 -15.17
CA ALA A 345 0.27 3.16 -15.08
C ALA A 345 -0.54 2.13 -14.29
N ALA A 346 -0.28 0.83 -14.51
CA ALA A 346 -0.97 -0.25 -13.79
C ALA A 346 -0.67 -0.19 -12.29
N SER A 347 0.60 -0.10 -11.89
CA SER A 347 0.99 -0.03 -10.46
C SER A 347 0.45 1.23 -9.77
N GLY A 348 0.48 2.38 -10.44
CA GLY A 348 -0.05 3.64 -9.90
C GLY A 348 -1.56 3.58 -9.69
N LEU A 349 -2.30 3.10 -10.70
CA LEU A 349 -3.76 2.98 -10.62
C LEU A 349 -4.20 1.92 -9.60
N MET A 350 -3.54 0.75 -9.56
CA MET A 350 -3.80 -0.29 -8.56
C MET A 350 -3.54 0.24 -7.14
N GLY A 351 -2.41 0.94 -6.93
CA GLY A 351 -2.09 1.54 -5.64
C GLY A 351 -3.09 2.61 -5.21
N ALA A 352 -3.54 3.47 -6.13
CA ALA A 352 -4.57 4.47 -5.84
C ALA A 352 -5.91 3.83 -5.46
N LEU A 353 -6.37 2.83 -6.24
CA LEU A 353 -7.62 2.10 -5.97
C LEU A 353 -7.55 1.31 -4.65
N GLN A 354 -6.40 0.73 -4.31
CA GLN A 354 -6.13 0.08 -3.02
C GLN A 354 -6.35 1.03 -1.85
N LEU A 355 -5.81 2.25 -1.93
CA LEU A 355 -5.90 3.25 -0.87
C LEU A 355 -7.29 3.90 -0.78
N LEU A 356 -7.96 4.07 -1.92
CA LEU A 356 -9.37 4.46 -1.93
C LEU A 356 -10.25 3.39 -1.26
N ALA A 357 -9.98 2.11 -1.50
CA ALA A 357 -10.69 1.04 -0.81
C ALA A 357 -10.40 1.01 0.70
N ALA A 358 -9.16 1.33 1.13
CA ALA A 358 -8.85 1.55 2.54
C ALA A 358 -9.70 2.67 3.14
N SER A 359 -9.79 3.81 2.45
CA SER A 359 -10.63 4.93 2.87
C SER A 359 -12.10 4.53 3.02
N VAL A 360 -12.64 3.80 2.03
CA VAL A 360 -14.02 3.27 2.08
C VAL A 360 -14.19 2.30 3.25
N GLY A 361 -13.24 1.39 3.45
CA GLY A 361 -13.26 0.43 4.55
C GLY A 361 -13.28 1.12 5.93
N ILE A 362 -12.44 2.15 6.13
CA ILE A 362 -12.41 2.96 7.34
C ILE A 362 -13.75 3.69 7.53
N PHE A 363 -14.26 4.33 6.48
CA PHE A 363 -15.54 5.04 6.53
C PHE A 363 -16.70 4.12 6.89
N LEU A 364 -16.79 2.95 6.26
CA LEU A 364 -17.84 1.97 6.57
C LEU A 364 -17.71 1.44 7.99
N SER A 365 -16.50 1.12 8.45
CA SER A 365 -16.27 0.62 9.82
C SER A 365 -16.59 1.68 10.88
N SER A 366 -16.41 2.98 10.59
CA SER A 366 -16.77 4.07 11.50
C SER A 366 -18.27 4.24 11.71
N ARG A 367 -19.11 3.62 10.86
CA ARG A 367 -20.58 3.61 10.96
C ARG A 367 -21.11 2.43 11.76
N LEU A 368 -20.25 1.47 12.11
CA LEU A 368 -20.62 0.34 12.96
C LEU A 368 -20.84 0.81 14.39
N PRO A 369 -21.67 0.10 15.17
CA PRO A 369 -21.79 0.38 16.61
C PRO A 369 -20.41 0.34 17.28
N ALA A 370 -20.10 1.37 18.06
CA ALA A 370 -18.78 1.57 18.62
C ALA A 370 -18.33 0.37 19.48
N GLY A 371 -17.19 -0.23 19.14
CA GLY A 371 -16.61 -1.39 19.85
C GLY A 371 -17.47 -2.65 19.79
N ASP A 372 -18.33 -2.80 18.78
CA ASP A 372 -19.12 -4.01 18.56
C ASP A 372 -18.34 -5.00 17.67
N LEU A 373 -17.86 -6.07 18.31
CA LEU A 373 -17.08 -7.11 17.65
C LEU A 373 -17.92 -7.93 16.66
N TYR A 374 -19.23 -8.11 16.93
CA TYR A 374 -20.14 -8.81 16.04
C TYR A 374 -20.34 -8.04 14.73
N ALA A 375 -20.63 -6.73 14.81
CA ALA A 375 -20.78 -5.88 13.65
C ALA A 375 -19.48 -5.80 12.84
N LEU A 376 -18.32 -5.71 13.51
CA LEU A 376 -17.02 -5.75 12.86
C LEU A 376 -16.75 -7.10 12.17
N GLY A 377 -17.13 -8.22 12.81
CA GLY A 377 -17.02 -9.55 12.23
C GLY A 377 -17.78 -9.68 10.89
N TRP A 378 -19.02 -9.17 10.84
CA TRP A 378 -19.80 -9.11 9.59
C TRP A 378 -19.17 -8.20 8.53
N PHE A 379 -18.65 -7.05 8.92
CA PHE A 379 -17.96 -6.14 8.01
C PHE A 379 -16.75 -6.81 7.36
N VAL A 380 -15.87 -7.44 8.16
CA VAL A 380 -14.66 -8.11 7.65
C VAL A 380 -15.00 -9.32 6.80
N LEU A 381 -16.02 -10.11 7.21
CA LEU A 381 -16.51 -11.27 6.44
C LEU A 381 -17.13 -10.81 5.10
N GLY A 382 -17.89 -9.72 5.10
CA GLY A 382 -18.44 -9.13 3.88
C GLY A 382 -17.33 -8.70 2.91
N ALA A 383 -16.30 -8.02 3.42
CA ALA A 383 -15.13 -7.67 2.64
C ALA A 383 -14.43 -8.92 2.07
N ALA A 384 -14.19 -9.94 2.91
CA ALA A 384 -13.59 -11.20 2.48
C ALA A 384 -14.40 -11.90 1.38
N GLY A 385 -15.71 -11.96 1.55
CA GLY A 385 -16.64 -12.56 0.57
C GLY A 385 -16.66 -11.81 -0.77
N VAL A 386 -16.76 -10.47 -0.71
CA VAL A 386 -16.72 -9.61 -1.91
C VAL A 386 -15.39 -9.76 -2.64
N GLY A 387 -14.26 -9.75 -1.94
CA GLY A 387 -12.94 -9.92 -2.53
C GLY A 387 -12.78 -11.27 -3.22
N THR A 388 -13.20 -12.35 -2.55
CA THR A 388 -13.14 -13.72 -3.07
C THR A 388 -14.05 -13.89 -4.30
N ALA A 389 -15.28 -13.39 -4.24
CA ALA A 389 -16.23 -13.46 -5.35
C ALA A 389 -15.76 -12.62 -6.55
N ALA A 390 -15.27 -11.42 -6.32
CA ALA A 390 -14.72 -10.56 -7.37
C ALA A 390 -13.52 -11.22 -8.05
N PHE A 391 -12.59 -11.79 -7.29
CA PHE A 391 -11.42 -12.49 -7.84
C PHE A 391 -11.85 -13.67 -8.71
N ALA A 392 -12.77 -14.51 -8.22
CA ALA A 392 -13.32 -15.65 -8.99
C ALA A 392 -13.99 -15.19 -10.29
N LEU A 393 -14.86 -14.17 -10.21
CA LEU A 393 -15.61 -13.65 -11.35
C LEU A 393 -14.67 -13.08 -12.43
N PHE A 394 -13.80 -12.15 -12.07
CA PHE A 394 -12.95 -11.48 -13.05
C PHE A 394 -11.87 -12.41 -13.62
N LEU A 395 -11.40 -13.39 -12.85
CA LEU A 395 -10.49 -14.42 -13.35
C LEU A 395 -11.19 -15.31 -14.38
N SER A 396 -12.46 -15.68 -14.13
CA SER A 396 -13.27 -16.48 -15.08
C SER A 396 -13.60 -15.70 -16.35
N LEU A 397 -13.88 -14.40 -16.25
CA LEU A 397 -14.13 -13.53 -17.41
C LEU A 397 -12.87 -13.38 -18.27
N ALA A 398 -11.71 -13.27 -17.65
CA ALA A 398 -10.43 -13.21 -18.36
C ALA A 398 -10.19 -14.51 -19.16
N ALA A 399 -10.39 -15.67 -18.53
CA ALA A 399 -10.22 -16.96 -19.19
C ALA A 399 -11.18 -17.17 -20.39
N ARG A 400 -12.42 -16.69 -20.28
CA ARG A 400 -13.38 -16.73 -21.39
C ARG A 400 -13.00 -15.79 -22.54
N GLY A 401 -12.46 -14.62 -22.23
CA GLY A 401 -11.98 -13.66 -23.22
C GLY A 401 -10.85 -14.23 -24.07
N ASP A 402 -9.91 -14.93 -23.45
CA ASP A 402 -8.78 -15.57 -24.11
C ASP A 402 -9.24 -16.76 -24.98
N ALA A 403 -10.21 -17.54 -24.51
CA ALA A 403 -10.79 -18.66 -25.27
C ALA A 403 -11.52 -18.18 -26.54
N ASN A 404 -12.28 -17.09 -26.46
CA ASN A 404 -12.99 -16.52 -27.62
C ASN A 404 -12.05 -15.80 -28.61
N GLY A 405 -10.96 -15.19 -28.11
CA GLY A 405 -9.92 -14.57 -28.95
C GLY A 405 -9.10 -15.58 -29.74
N GLY A 406 -8.81 -16.75 -29.16
CA GLY A 406 -8.13 -17.86 -29.83
C GLY A 406 -8.97 -18.50 -30.95
N ALA A 407 -10.28 -18.69 -30.71
CA ALA A 407 -11.19 -19.26 -31.71
C ALA A 407 -11.41 -18.39 -32.95
N SER A 408 -11.26 -17.05 -32.82
CA SER A 408 -11.38 -16.14 -33.96
C SER A 408 -10.08 -15.99 -34.75
N GLY A 409 -8.93 -16.38 -34.18
CA GLY A 409 -7.62 -16.42 -34.86
C GLY A 409 -7.50 -17.61 -35.80
N ASP A 410 -7.99 -18.80 -35.41
CA ASP A 410 -7.93 -20.02 -36.20
C ASP A 410 -8.93 -20.02 -37.40
N ALA A 411 -10.04 -19.28 -37.27
CA ALA A 411 -11.04 -19.20 -38.37
C ALA A 411 -10.60 -18.26 -39.52
N ARG A 412 -9.51 -17.46 -39.38
CA ARG A 412 -8.98 -16.59 -40.44
C ARG A 412 -7.71 -17.11 -41.08
N GLY A 413 -7.16 -18.24 -40.65
CA GLY A 413 -5.96 -18.88 -41.16
C GLY A 413 -6.21 -20.02 -42.20
N GLY A 414 -7.46 -20.29 -42.59
CA GLY A 414 -7.84 -21.35 -43.52
C GLY A 414 -8.14 -20.82 -44.92
N GLY A 415 -7.20 -20.18 -45.61
CA GLY A 415 -7.37 -19.79 -47.00
C GLY A 415 -6.06 -19.31 -47.59
N GLU A 416 -5.61 -20.07 -48.60
CA GLU A 416 -4.48 -19.83 -49.49
C GLU A 416 -3.14 -20.44 -49.08
N GLY A 417 -3.00 -21.71 -49.41
CA GLY A 417 -1.74 -22.40 -49.58
C GLY A 417 -1.12 -22.03 -50.92
N GLU A 418 -0.10 -21.23 -50.95
CA GLU A 418 0.85 -21.17 -52.05
C GLU A 418 2.20 -21.70 -51.57
N GLY A 419 2.62 -22.77 -52.30
CA GLY A 419 3.80 -23.54 -51.98
C GLY A 419 5.10 -22.75 -52.13
N VAL A 420 5.80 -22.58 -51.04
CA VAL A 420 7.23 -22.21 -51.04
C VAL A 420 8.04 -23.47 -50.71
N ARG A 421 8.77 -23.96 -51.72
CA ARG A 421 9.76 -25.05 -51.57
C ARG A 421 10.86 -24.60 -50.60
N PRO A 422 11.35 -25.48 -49.73
CA PRO A 422 12.47 -25.15 -48.84
C PRO A 422 13.78 -25.05 -49.66
N SER A 423 14.45 -23.92 -49.58
CA SER A 423 15.81 -23.72 -50.11
C SER A 423 16.82 -24.46 -49.22
N ALA A 424 17.72 -25.22 -49.85
CA ALA A 424 18.80 -25.99 -49.24
C ALA A 424 19.78 -25.13 -48.43
N PRO A 425 20.40 -25.65 -47.38
CA PRO A 425 21.38 -24.91 -46.57
C PRO A 425 22.70 -24.73 -47.34
N PRO A 426 23.44 -23.62 -47.12
CA PRO A 426 24.73 -23.39 -47.76
C PRO A 426 25.82 -24.33 -47.22
N LYS A 427 26.58 -24.90 -48.13
CA LYS A 427 27.75 -25.75 -47.85
C LYS A 427 28.86 -24.93 -47.19
N THR A 428 29.26 -25.33 -45.99
CA THR A 428 30.43 -24.84 -45.29
C THR A 428 31.70 -25.41 -46.00
N THR A 429 32.46 -24.52 -46.60
CA THR A 429 33.82 -24.84 -47.14
C THR A 429 34.81 -24.72 -45.97
N VAL A 430 35.39 -25.85 -45.60
CA VAL A 430 36.54 -25.92 -44.66
C VAL A 430 37.78 -25.62 -45.50
N ALA A 431 38.44 -24.48 -45.27
CA ALA A 431 39.81 -24.20 -45.74
C ALA A 431 40.79 -24.63 -44.65
N ARG A 432 41.62 -25.62 -44.98
CA ARG A 432 42.88 -25.95 -44.26
C ARG A 432 43.95 -24.95 -44.70
N GLY A 433 44.67 -24.41 -43.78
CA GLY A 433 45.85 -23.61 -43.89
C GLY A 433 46.37 -23.25 -42.53
#